data_08300533a68bbb0fe518f767aafa7e44
#
_entry.id   08300533a68bbb0fe518f767aafa7e44
#
_cell.length_a   1.000
_cell.length_b   1.000
_cell.length_c   1.000
_cell.angle_alpha   90.00
_cell.angle_beta   90.00
_cell.angle_gamma   90.00
#
_symmetry.space_group_name_H-M   'P 1'
#
loop_
_entity.id
_entity.type
_entity.pdbx_description
1 polymer ?
#
loop_
_entity_poly.entity_id
_entity_poly.type
_entity_poly.pdbx_seq_one_letter_code
_entity_poly.pdbx_strand_id
1 'polypeptide(L)'
;MSAFMAVKTLPSHPVAARSTPAGKPSSSPFLAPPSRLRRLFQQQQDRPSSSISSSPSLPRRIQAVSAADVLGSKIDSNSSPSNVVISREEGMELYEDMVLGRAFEDMCAQMYYRGKMFGFVHLYNGQEAVSTGFIKLLKREDAVVSTYRDHVHALSKGVPARAVMAELFGKTTGCCRGQGGSMHMFSAEHNVLGGFAFIGEGIPVATGAAFSSRYRREVLKDASCDHVTVAFFGDGTCNNGQFFECLNMAALWKLPIVFVVENNLWAIGMSHLRATSDPEIWKKGPAFGMPGVHVDGMDVLKVREVAQEAIARARRGEGPTLVECETYRFRGHSLADPDELRNPDEKARYAARDPIMALKKYMLENNLATESELKAIEKKIDDVIEDAVEFGDASPLPPRSQLLENVFADPKGFGIGPDGKYRCEDPGFTQGTAEV
;
A
#
# COMPACT_ATOMS: atom_id res chain seq x y z
N MET A 1 30.64 -1.15 45.99
CA MET A 1 30.03 -2.25 46.75
C MET A 1 29.11 -3.01 45.81
N SER A 2 29.53 -4.22 45.53
CA SER A 2 28.97 -5.14 44.55
C SER A 2 27.81 -5.94 45.15
N ALA A 3 26.72 -6.09 44.48
CA ALA A 3 25.71 -7.10 44.82
C ALA A 3 25.28 -7.84 43.56
N PHE A 4 25.89 -9.01 43.34
CA PHE A 4 25.46 -10.05 42.41
C PHE A 4 24.15 -10.68 42.92
N MET A 5 23.11 -10.72 42.13
CA MET A 5 21.97 -11.63 42.36
C MET A 5 22.09 -12.83 41.45
N ALA A 6 22.24 -13.99 42.04
CA ALA A 6 22.35 -15.30 41.41
C ALA A 6 21.00 -15.78 40.90
N VAL A 7 20.95 -16.17 39.64
CA VAL A 7 19.83 -16.89 39.02
C VAL A 7 19.93 -18.37 39.39
N LYS A 8 18.93 -18.91 40.12
CA LYS A 8 18.80 -20.35 40.40
C LYS A 8 18.28 -21.06 39.17
N THR A 9 19.07 -21.99 38.63
CA THR A 9 18.67 -22.99 37.66
C THR A 9 17.86 -24.12 38.30
N LEU A 10 16.71 -24.42 37.72
CA LEU A 10 15.92 -25.61 38.08
C LEU A 10 16.43 -26.85 37.29
N PRO A 11 16.36 -28.05 37.89
CA PRO A 11 16.90 -29.26 37.28
C PRO A 11 15.97 -29.83 36.23
N SER A 12 16.55 -30.28 35.12
CA SER A 12 15.91 -31.01 34.02
C SER A 12 15.67 -32.46 34.39
N HIS A 13 14.42 -32.95 34.29
CA HIS A 13 14.10 -34.38 34.35
C HIS A 13 14.25 -35.01 32.96
N PRO A 14 14.79 -36.24 32.85
CA PRO A 14 14.88 -36.97 31.58
C PRO A 14 13.55 -37.63 31.22
N VAL A 15 13.06 -37.38 30.03
CA VAL A 15 11.91 -38.11 29.45
C VAL A 15 12.44 -39.34 28.76
N ALA A 16 12.02 -40.51 29.23
CA ALA A 16 12.34 -41.83 28.68
C ALA A 16 11.68 -42.00 27.30
N ALA A 17 12.48 -42.32 26.28
CA ALA A 17 12.03 -42.72 24.97
C ALA A 17 11.44 -44.13 25.01
N ARG A 18 10.14 -44.26 24.69
CA ARG A 18 9.52 -45.56 24.37
C ARG A 18 9.58 -45.77 22.86
N SER A 19 10.33 -46.80 22.44
CA SER A 19 10.36 -47.32 21.09
C SER A 19 9.08 -48.12 20.81
N THR A 20 8.37 -47.80 19.73
CA THR A 20 7.33 -48.68 19.13
C THR A 20 7.81 -49.15 17.76
N PRO A 21 7.46 -50.41 17.38
CA PRO A 21 8.02 -51.07 16.20
C PRO A 21 7.37 -50.61 14.90
N ALA A 22 8.18 -50.64 13.83
CA ALA A 22 7.81 -50.26 12.47
C ALA A 22 6.65 -51.10 11.90
N GLY A 23 5.52 -50.47 11.61
CA GLY A 23 4.44 -51.01 10.81
C GLY A 23 4.64 -50.69 9.33
N LYS A 24 4.47 -51.70 8.48
CA LYS A 24 4.55 -51.62 7.01
C LYS A 24 3.50 -50.67 6.44
N PRO A 25 3.76 -49.94 5.31
CA PRO A 25 2.77 -49.10 4.68
C PRO A 25 1.68 -49.93 3.99
N SER A 26 0.43 -49.73 4.35
CA SER A 26 -0.72 -50.25 3.63
C SER A 26 -1.05 -49.34 2.46
N SER A 27 -1.04 -49.89 1.25
CA SER A 27 -1.50 -49.24 0.02
C SER A 27 -3.03 -49.07 0.07
N SER A 28 -3.50 -47.81 0.06
CA SER A 28 -4.91 -47.50 -0.17
C SER A 28 -5.21 -47.47 -1.67
N PRO A 29 -6.32 -48.07 -2.15
CA PRO A 29 -6.67 -48.08 -3.56
C PRO A 29 -7.29 -46.74 -3.97
N PHE A 30 -6.74 -46.15 -5.03
CA PHE A 30 -7.37 -45.03 -5.75
C PHE A 30 -8.69 -45.53 -6.36
N LEU A 31 -9.80 -44.92 -5.96
CA LEU A 31 -11.10 -45.10 -6.58
C LEU A 31 -11.11 -44.40 -7.95
N ALA A 32 -11.33 -45.22 -8.99
CA ALA A 32 -11.59 -44.74 -10.35
C ALA A 32 -12.95 -44.06 -10.43
N PRO A 33 -13.12 -42.96 -11.22
CA PRO A 33 -14.40 -42.27 -11.33
C PRO A 33 -15.43 -43.17 -12.08
N PRO A 34 -16.72 -43.05 -11.72
CA PRO A 34 -17.77 -43.89 -12.30
C PRO A 34 -18.01 -43.56 -13.78
N SER A 35 -18.21 -44.63 -14.54
CA SER A 35 -18.33 -44.70 -16.01
C SER A 35 -19.52 -43.95 -16.65
N ARG A 36 -20.22 -43.09 -15.95
CA ARG A 36 -21.38 -42.32 -16.46
C ARG A 36 -21.03 -40.98 -17.14
N LEU A 37 -19.83 -40.45 -16.94
CA LEU A 37 -19.41 -39.14 -17.54
C LEU A 37 -18.91 -39.24 -18.97
N ARG A 38 -18.56 -40.45 -19.48
CA ARG A 38 -18.11 -40.63 -20.87
C ARG A 38 -19.24 -40.59 -21.91
N ARG A 39 -20.51 -40.77 -21.53
CA ARG A 39 -21.64 -40.79 -22.49
C ARG A 39 -22.26 -39.42 -22.79
N LEU A 40 -21.91 -38.38 -22.02
CA LEU A 40 -22.46 -37.04 -22.26
C LEU A 40 -21.65 -36.22 -23.28
N PHE A 41 -20.40 -36.57 -23.51
CA PHE A 41 -19.55 -35.86 -24.48
C PHE A 41 -19.61 -36.39 -25.91
N GLN A 42 -20.22 -37.54 -26.17
CA GLN A 42 -20.29 -38.18 -27.47
C GLN A 42 -21.61 -37.94 -28.22
N GLN A 43 -22.60 -37.25 -27.61
CA GLN A 43 -23.90 -36.96 -28.23
C GLN A 43 -24.03 -35.56 -28.82
N GLN A 44 -22.96 -34.77 -28.87
CA GLN A 44 -23.00 -33.38 -29.43
C GLN A 44 -22.40 -33.24 -30.83
N GLN A 45 -21.94 -34.31 -31.48
CA GLN A 45 -21.32 -34.25 -32.81
C GLN A 45 -22.20 -34.66 -33.99
N ASP A 46 -23.42 -35.16 -33.76
CA ASP A 46 -24.29 -35.60 -34.88
C ASP A 46 -25.64 -34.86 -34.81
N ARG A 47 -25.70 -33.64 -35.31
CA ARG A 47 -26.96 -33.03 -35.74
C ARG A 47 -26.77 -32.32 -37.06
N PRO A 48 -27.61 -32.61 -38.08
CA PRO A 48 -27.54 -31.96 -39.39
C PRO A 48 -28.06 -30.50 -39.35
N SER A 49 -27.43 -29.65 -40.12
CA SER A 49 -27.80 -28.27 -40.33
C SER A 49 -29.18 -28.11 -40.95
N SER A 50 -30.16 -27.59 -40.23
CA SER A 50 -31.40 -27.09 -40.82
C SER A 50 -31.45 -25.56 -40.72
N SER A 51 -31.61 -24.91 -41.82
CA SER A 51 -31.82 -23.48 -42.03
C SER A 51 -33.09 -22.99 -41.34
N ILE A 52 -32.96 -21.99 -40.47
CA ILE A 52 -34.10 -21.21 -39.96
C ILE A 52 -33.80 -19.71 -40.15
N SER A 53 -34.73 -19.09 -40.84
CA SER A 53 -34.79 -17.70 -41.21
C SER A 53 -35.11 -16.77 -40.02
N SER A 54 -34.55 -15.56 -40.10
CA SER A 54 -34.95 -14.30 -39.47
C SER A 54 -35.28 -14.32 -37.96
N SER A 55 -34.37 -13.72 -37.19
CA SER A 55 -34.57 -13.26 -35.83
C SER A 55 -34.25 -11.77 -35.67
N PRO A 56 -34.88 -11.06 -34.74
CA PRO A 56 -34.80 -9.62 -34.61
C PRO A 56 -33.43 -9.16 -34.13
N SER A 57 -33.06 -7.96 -34.58
CA SER A 57 -31.79 -7.29 -34.31
C SER A 57 -31.46 -7.19 -32.81
N LEU A 58 -30.42 -7.88 -32.38
CA LEU A 58 -29.72 -7.65 -31.12
C LEU A 58 -29.06 -6.27 -31.12
N PRO A 59 -29.04 -5.57 -29.97
CA PRO A 59 -28.42 -4.26 -29.88
C PRO A 59 -26.90 -4.35 -30.10
N ARG A 60 -26.39 -3.32 -30.74
CA ARG A 60 -25.01 -3.04 -31.16
C ARG A 60 -23.96 -3.88 -30.44
N ARG A 61 -23.24 -4.68 -31.23
CA ARG A 61 -21.92 -5.21 -30.87
C ARG A 61 -21.10 -4.13 -30.17
N ILE A 62 -20.65 -4.45 -28.97
CA ILE A 62 -19.51 -3.77 -28.34
C ILE A 62 -18.38 -3.91 -29.36
N GLN A 63 -17.94 -2.80 -29.96
CA GLN A 63 -16.73 -2.79 -30.77
C GLN A 63 -15.61 -3.25 -29.88
N ALA A 64 -14.99 -4.37 -30.21
CA ALA A 64 -13.76 -4.79 -29.57
C ALA A 64 -12.75 -3.67 -29.79
N VAL A 65 -12.32 -3.06 -28.70
CA VAL A 65 -11.18 -2.16 -28.69
C VAL A 65 -10.02 -2.97 -29.28
N SER A 66 -9.34 -2.45 -30.30
CA SER A 66 -8.26 -3.20 -30.95
C SER A 66 -7.16 -3.46 -29.92
N ALA A 67 -6.52 -4.62 -29.97
CA ALA A 67 -5.41 -4.95 -29.08
C ALA A 67 -4.26 -3.91 -29.14
N ALA A 68 -4.19 -3.14 -30.22
CA ALA A 68 -3.22 -2.06 -30.40
C ALA A 68 -3.51 -0.83 -29.50
N ASP A 69 -4.79 -0.58 -29.16
CA ASP A 69 -5.18 0.57 -28.32
C ASP A 69 -5.06 0.27 -26.82
N VAL A 70 -4.76 -0.97 -26.47
CA VAL A 70 -4.67 -1.47 -25.06
C VAL A 70 -3.24 -1.92 -24.72
N LEU A 71 -2.32 -1.88 -25.68
CA LEU A 71 -0.92 -2.25 -25.44
C LEU A 71 -0.30 -1.28 -24.43
N GLY A 72 0.01 -1.82 -23.25
CA GLY A 72 0.80 -1.13 -22.25
C GLY A 72 2.17 -0.74 -22.82
N SER A 73 2.67 0.42 -22.43
CA SER A 73 3.98 0.90 -22.82
C SER A 73 4.97 0.72 -21.68
N LYS A 74 6.14 0.15 -22.00
CA LYS A 74 7.29 0.20 -21.11
C LYS A 74 8.05 1.48 -21.43
N ILE A 75 8.07 2.41 -20.49
CA ILE A 75 8.94 3.58 -20.59
C ILE A 75 10.31 3.09 -20.15
N ASP A 76 11.21 2.81 -21.11
CA ASP A 76 12.52 2.24 -20.86
C ASP A 76 13.34 3.10 -19.92
N SER A 77 13.89 2.47 -18.88
CA SER A 77 14.82 3.09 -17.94
C SER A 77 16.11 3.62 -18.57
N ASN A 78 16.40 3.22 -19.82
CA ASN A 78 17.51 3.67 -20.65
C ASN A 78 17.15 4.74 -21.68
N SER A 79 15.88 5.19 -21.73
CA SER A 79 15.54 6.33 -22.58
C SER A 79 16.23 7.60 -22.06
N SER A 80 16.65 8.44 -22.95
CA SER A 80 17.26 9.78 -22.73
C SER A 80 16.59 10.52 -21.58
N PRO A 81 17.31 11.41 -20.86
CA PRO A 81 16.73 12.20 -19.77
C PRO A 81 15.37 12.74 -20.20
N SER A 82 14.38 12.61 -19.34
CA SER A 82 13.02 13.07 -19.61
C SER A 82 13.07 14.53 -20.09
N ASN A 83 12.49 14.80 -21.28
CA ASN A 83 12.31 16.17 -21.76
C ASN A 83 11.21 16.91 -20.97
N VAL A 84 10.82 16.40 -19.82
CA VAL A 84 9.81 17.01 -18.93
C VAL A 84 10.42 18.28 -18.36
N VAL A 85 9.95 19.41 -18.84
CA VAL A 85 10.29 20.72 -18.28
C VAL A 85 9.29 21.02 -17.19
N ILE A 86 9.76 21.08 -15.94
CA ILE A 86 8.95 21.53 -14.80
C ILE A 86 9.24 23.00 -14.51
N SER A 87 8.28 23.70 -13.89
CA SER A 87 8.53 25.04 -13.38
C SER A 87 9.43 24.98 -12.15
N ARG A 88 10.02 26.13 -11.82
CA ARG A 88 10.80 26.29 -10.58
C ARG A 88 9.95 25.93 -9.35
N GLU A 89 8.72 26.45 -9.30
CA GLU A 89 7.78 26.26 -8.20
C GLU A 89 7.44 24.77 -8.00
N GLU A 90 7.16 24.08 -9.10
CA GLU A 90 6.93 22.63 -9.08
C GLU A 90 8.18 21.87 -8.58
N GLY A 91 9.36 22.24 -9.08
CA GLY A 91 10.61 21.60 -8.65
C GLY A 91 10.85 21.78 -7.15
N MET A 92 10.62 22.99 -6.62
CA MET A 92 10.76 23.28 -5.19
C MET A 92 9.76 22.50 -4.35
N GLU A 93 8.49 22.41 -4.77
CA GLU A 93 7.45 21.63 -4.09
C GLU A 93 7.80 20.15 -4.04
N LEU A 94 8.20 19.56 -5.17
CA LEU A 94 8.58 18.15 -5.24
C LEU A 94 9.81 17.85 -4.38
N TYR A 95 10.79 18.74 -4.39
CA TYR A 95 12.00 18.60 -3.56
C TYR A 95 11.67 18.67 -2.07
N GLU A 96 10.89 19.68 -1.65
CA GLU A 96 10.47 19.84 -0.26
C GLU A 96 9.70 18.61 0.25
N ASP A 97 8.77 18.08 -0.54
CA ASP A 97 7.95 16.91 -0.17
C ASP A 97 8.80 15.64 -0.01
N MET A 98 9.72 15.37 -0.95
CA MET A 98 10.61 14.21 -0.86
C MET A 98 11.60 14.35 0.32
N VAL A 99 12.14 15.54 0.56
CA VAL A 99 13.05 15.78 1.70
C VAL A 99 12.29 15.64 3.01
N LEU A 100 11.06 16.14 3.11
CA LEU A 100 10.21 15.95 4.29
C LEU A 100 9.99 14.46 4.55
N GLY A 101 9.61 13.68 3.54
CA GLY A 101 9.42 12.24 3.66
C GLY A 101 10.67 11.53 4.19
N ARG A 102 11.84 11.80 3.59
CA ARG A 102 13.10 11.19 3.98
C ARG A 102 13.52 11.55 5.40
N ALA A 103 13.53 12.83 5.74
CA ALA A 103 13.92 13.32 7.06
C ALA A 103 12.97 12.80 8.16
N PHE A 104 11.67 12.76 7.87
CA PHE A 104 10.68 12.20 8.79
C PHE A 104 10.96 10.72 9.09
N GLU A 105 11.20 9.91 8.06
CA GLU A 105 11.47 8.48 8.23
C GLU A 105 12.82 8.22 8.92
N ASP A 106 13.84 9.03 8.67
CA ASP A 106 15.11 8.93 9.39
C ASP A 106 14.94 9.30 10.87
N MET A 107 14.10 10.27 11.19
CA MET A 107 13.73 10.58 12.57
C MET A 107 12.89 9.46 13.20
N CYS A 108 11.97 8.83 12.45
CA CYS A 108 11.24 7.66 12.93
C CYS A 108 12.18 6.52 13.35
N ALA A 109 13.23 6.27 12.56
CA ALA A 109 14.24 5.27 12.93
C ALA A 109 14.93 5.62 14.26
N GLN A 110 15.31 6.89 14.45
CA GLN A 110 15.93 7.33 15.71
C GLN A 110 14.98 7.18 16.89
N MET A 111 13.71 7.58 16.75
CA MET A 111 12.71 7.50 17.81
C MET A 111 12.34 6.04 18.14
N TYR A 112 12.31 5.16 17.15
CA TYR A 112 12.13 3.73 17.36
C TYR A 112 13.25 3.15 18.25
N TYR A 113 14.52 3.40 17.92
CA TYR A 113 15.66 2.92 18.71
C TYR A 113 15.76 3.58 20.08
N ARG A 114 15.15 4.76 20.28
CA ARG A 114 14.99 5.38 21.60
C ARG A 114 13.82 4.82 22.42
N GLY A 115 13.06 3.85 21.86
CA GLY A 115 11.90 3.23 22.53
C GLY A 115 10.66 4.12 22.61
N LYS A 116 10.54 5.13 21.72
CA LYS A 116 9.37 6.02 21.67
C LYS A 116 8.24 5.46 20.78
N MET A 117 8.56 4.53 19.90
CA MET A 117 7.62 3.87 19.01
C MET A 117 7.57 2.39 19.32
N PHE A 118 6.37 1.80 19.27
CA PHE A 118 6.13 0.40 19.56
C PHE A 118 5.62 -0.36 18.34
N GLY A 119 5.81 -1.68 18.32
CA GLY A 119 5.36 -2.54 17.25
C GLY A 119 6.29 -2.52 16.03
N PHE A 120 5.71 -2.75 14.85
CA PHE A 120 6.46 -2.80 13.59
C PHE A 120 6.38 -1.44 12.91
N VAL A 121 7.54 -0.87 12.60
CA VAL A 121 7.68 0.40 11.87
C VAL A 121 8.32 0.11 10.51
N HIS A 122 7.64 0.51 9.46
CA HIS A 122 8.02 0.26 8.06
C HIS A 122 8.35 1.57 7.37
N LEU A 123 9.64 1.83 7.15
CA LEU A 123 10.11 3.09 6.59
C LEU A 123 9.99 3.14 5.07
N TYR A 124 9.69 4.31 4.54
CA TYR A 124 9.50 4.57 3.11
C TYR A 124 10.78 5.00 2.37
N ASN A 125 11.92 5.17 3.08
CA ASN A 125 13.18 5.64 2.52
C ASN A 125 13.54 4.97 1.18
N GLY A 126 13.75 5.79 0.17
CA GLY A 126 14.12 5.40 -1.20
C GLY A 126 12.95 5.39 -2.18
N GLN A 127 11.70 5.44 -1.73
CA GLN A 127 10.51 5.37 -2.57
C GLN A 127 9.81 6.74 -2.74
N GLU A 128 10.38 7.82 -2.22
CA GLU A 128 9.77 9.15 -2.13
C GLU A 128 9.27 9.68 -3.47
N ALA A 129 9.97 9.36 -4.56
CA ALA A 129 9.56 9.79 -5.90
C ALA A 129 8.18 9.27 -6.30
N VAL A 130 7.78 8.07 -5.82
CA VAL A 130 6.48 7.48 -6.16
C VAL A 130 5.36 8.24 -5.46
N SER A 131 5.43 8.40 -4.13
CA SER A 131 4.41 9.14 -3.37
C SER A 131 4.27 10.57 -3.85
N THR A 132 5.39 11.30 -3.93
CA THR A 132 5.42 12.71 -4.33
C THR A 132 4.93 12.90 -5.75
N GLY A 133 5.38 12.07 -6.70
CA GLY A 133 5.01 12.17 -8.11
C GLY A 133 3.51 12.01 -8.36
N PHE A 134 2.82 11.15 -7.61
CA PHE A 134 1.37 10.97 -7.69
C PHE A 134 0.61 11.98 -6.83
N ILE A 135 0.95 12.09 -5.55
CA ILE A 135 0.09 12.77 -4.57
C ILE A 135 0.07 14.29 -4.78
N LYS A 136 1.20 14.89 -5.23
CA LYS A 136 1.26 16.32 -5.52
C LYS A 136 0.46 16.75 -6.78
N LEU A 137 -0.14 15.80 -7.50
CA LEU A 137 -1.09 16.06 -8.60
C LEU A 137 -2.55 15.97 -8.15
N LEU A 138 -2.81 15.45 -6.96
CA LEU A 138 -4.15 15.22 -6.48
C LEU A 138 -4.80 16.50 -5.93
N LYS A 139 -6.10 16.60 -6.14
CA LYS A 139 -6.94 17.59 -5.45
C LYS A 139 -7.12 17.18 -3.99
N ARG A 140 -7.58 18.12 -3.17
CA ARG A 140 -7.90 17.84 -1.76
C ARG A 140 -8.94 16.72 -1.62
N GLU A 141 -9.94 16.72 -2.51
CA GLU A 141 -11.06 15.78 -2.54
C GLU A 141 -10.71 14.39 -3.07
N ASP A 142 -9.60 14.25 -3.78
CA ASP A 142 -9.12 12.97 -4.26
C ASP A 142 -8.66 12.09 -3.09
N ALA A 143 -8.93 10.80 -3.16
CA ALA A 143 -8.62 9.87 -2.09
C ALA A 143 -7.30 9.14 -2.30
N VAL A 144 -6.61 8.88 -1.20
CA VAL A 144 -5.41 8.03 -1.15
C VAL A 144 -5.68 6.84 -0.24
N VAL A 145 -5.34 5.65 -0.72
CA VAL A 145 -5.31 4.41 0.07
C VAL A 145 -3.89 3.85 0.01
N SER A 146 -3.35 3.49 1.15
CA SER A 146 -1.97 3.04 1.30
C SER A 146 -1.88 1.67 1.97
N THR A 147 -0.65 1.21 2.15
CA THR A 147 -0.30 0.00 2.91
C THR A 147 0.15 0.36 4.33
N TYR A 148 0.75 -0.57 5.01
CA TYR A 148 1.44 -0.38 6.30
C TYR A 148 2.68 0.55 6.22
N ARG A 149 3.08 0.98 5.02
CA ARG A 149 4.20 1.90 4.75
C ARG A 149 3.65 3.25 4.29
N ASP A 150 2.87 3.87 5.15
CA ASP A 150 1.94 4.95 4.83
C ASP A 150 2.34 6.35 5.31
N HIS A 151 3.43 6.48 6.09
CA HIS A 151 3.84 7.75 6.69
C HIS A 151 4.00 8.84 5.64
N VAL A 152 4.78 8.57 4.58
CA VAL A 152 5.07 9.55 3.54
C VAL A 152 3.85 9.83 2.68
N HIS A 153 2.99 8.82 2.43
CA HIS A 153 1.72 9.06 1.73
C HIS A 153 0.80 10.02 2.51
N ALA A 154 0.74 9.86 3.84
CA ALA A 154 -0.02 10.77 4.70
C ALA A 154 0.57 12.20 4.68
N LEU A 155 1.90 12.33 4.81
CA LEU A 155 2.60 13.62 4.76
C LEU A 155 2.40 14.31 3.41
N SER A 156 2.64 13.61 2.30
CA SER A 156 2.48 14.15 0.93
C SER A 156 1.04 14.58 0.65
N LYS A 157 0.04 13.91 1.27
CA LYS A 157 -1.39 14.29 1.16
C LYS A 157 -1.75 15.48 2.04
N GLY A 158 -0.82 15.93 2.89
CA GLY A 158 -0.96 17.14 3.71
C GLY A 158 -1.27 16.90 5.19
N VAL A 159 -1.24 15.67 5.67
CA VAL A 159 -1.38 15.40 7.11
C VAL A 159 -0.17 16.02 7.83
N PRO A 160 -0.37 16.89 8.84
CA PRO A 160 0.73 17.57 9.50
C PRO A 160 1.73 16.60 10.14
N ALA A 161 3.03 16.89 10.00
CA ALA A 161 4.10 16.05 10.58
C ALA A 161 3.93 15.86 12.11
N ARG A 162 3.45 16.87 12.81
CA ARG A 162 3.09 16.79 14.24
C ARG A 162 2.05 15.69 14.50
N ALA A 163 1.00 15.62 13.68
CA ALA A 163 -0.07 14.65 13.86
C ALA A 163 0.39 13.22 13.52
N VAL A 164 1.24 13.08 12.49
CA VAL A 164 1.83 11.78 12.12
C VAL A 164 2.80 11.31 13.20
N MET A 165 3.70 12.16 13.70
CA MET A 165 4.65 11.81 14.75
C MET A 165 3.94 11.47 16.08
N ALA A 166 2.91 12.25 16.45
CA ALA A 166 2.10 11.98 17.63
C ALA A 166 1.36 10.63 17.53
N GLU A 167 0.89 10.25 16.33
CA GLU A 167 0.29 8.93 16.09
C GLU A 167 1.29 7.80 16.30
N LEU A 168 2.50 7.94 15.77
CA LEU A 168 3.60 6.98 15.96
C LEU A 168 4.01 6.82 17.42
N PHE A 169 3.87 7.89 18.22
CA PHE A 169 4.11 7.85 19.68
C PHE A 169 2.90 7.36 20.47
N GLY A 170 1.80 6.98 19.80
CA GLY A 170 0.57 6.50 20.43
C GLY A 170 -0.16 7.57 21.22
N LYS A 171 -0.16 8.83 20.75
CA LYS A 171 -0.73 9.98 21.47
C LYS A 171 -2.10 10.38 20.94
N THR A 172 -2.95 10.95 21.83
CA THR A 172 -4.31 11.39 21.48
C THR A 172 -4.37 12.48 20.43
N THR A 173 -3.28 13.23 20.25
CA THR A 173 -3.15 14.30 19.24
C THR A 173 -2.70 13.78 17.88
N GLY A 174 -2.47 12.46 17.74
CA GLY A 174 -2.20 11.81 16.49
C GLY A 174 -3.39 11.81 15.54
N CYS A 175 -3.13 11.62 14.24
CA CYS A 175 -4.16 11.65 13.19
C CYS A 175 -5.27 10.59 13.40
N CYS A 176 -4.96 9.48 14.09
CA CYS A 176 -5.90 8.44 14.53
C CYS A 176 -6.05 8.39 16.05
N ARG A 177 -5.73 9.47 16.74
CA ARG A 177 -5.83 9.58 18.22
C ARG A 177 -4.98 8.55 18.97
N GLY A 178 -3.88 8.11 18.38
CA GLY A 178 -2.96 7.11 18.95
C GLY A 178 -3.46 5.67 18.84
N GLN A 179 -4.51 5.41 18.04
CA GLN A 179 -5.12 4.08 17.92
C GLN A 179 -4.65 3.31 16.67
N GLY A 180 -4.08 3.99 15.68
CA GLY A 180 -3.60 3.38 14.44
C GLY A 180 -2.14 2.97 14.49
N GLY A 181 -1.29 3.81 15.06
CA GLY A 181 0.15 3.62 15.08
C GLY A 181 0.76 3.72 13.68
N SER A 182 1.91 3.05 13.49
CA SER A 182 2.72 3.15 12.26
C SER A 182 2.08 2.55 11.01
N MET A 183 1.08 1.68 11.12
CA MET A 183 0.58 0.90 9.98
C MET A 183 -0.87 1.23 9.60
N HIS A 184 -1.52 2.13 10.33
CA HIS A 184 -2.94 2.42 10.16
C HIS A 184 -3.21 3.91 10.27
N MET A 185 -2.64 4.70 9.34
CA MET A 185 -2.87 6.13 9.31
C MET A 185 -4.09 6.47 8.46
N PHE A 186 -5.04 7.16 9.08
CA PHE A 186 -6.26 7.66 8.46
C PHE A 186 -6.38 9.15 8.70
N SER A 187 -6.91 9.86 7.73
CA SER A 187 -7.26 11.27 7.90
C SER A 187 -8.44 11.63 7.00
N ALA A 188 -9.61 11.76 7.60
CA ALA A 188 -10.82 12.17 6.88
C ALA A 188 -10.68 13.58 6.29
N GLU A 189 -9.99 14.48 6.99
CA GLU A 189 -9.76 15.85 6.54
C GLU A 189 -8.93 15.91 5.26
N HIS A 190 -7.95 14.99 5.10
CA HIS A 190 -7.03 14.95 3.97
C HIS A 190 -7.40 13.88 2.95
N ASN A 191 -8.55 13.18 3.10
CA ASN A 191 -8.94 12.04 2.26
C ASN A 191 -7.87 10.94 2.16
N VAL A 192 -7.14 10.70 3.26
CA VAL A 192 -6.34 9.50 3.47
C VAL A 192 -7.25 8.44 4.06
N LEU A 193 -7.72 7.51 3.23
CA LEU A 193 -8.72 6.51 3.60
C LEU A 193 -8.14 5.31 4.34
N GLY A 194 -6.84 5.28 4.50
CA GLY A 194 -6.15 4.39 5.40
C GLY A 194 -4.87 3.78 4.89
N GLY A 195 -4.00 3.46 5.86
CA GLY A 195 -2.93 2.49 5.76
C GLY A 195 -3.41 1.14 6.27
N PHE A 196 -3.08 0.08 5.56
CA PHE A 196 -3.59 -1.25 5.85
C PHE A 196 -2.44 -2.24 6.05
N ALA A 197 -2.41 -2.90 7.21
CA ALA A 197 -1.37 -3.87 7.54
C ALA A 197 -1.59 -5.21 6.86
N PHE A 198 -2.84 -5.63 6.66
CA PHE A 198 -3.14 -6.86 5.94
C PHE A 198 -2.89 -6.67 4.43
N ILE A 199 -2.07 -7.55 3.87
CA ILE A 199 -1.61 -7.41 2.49
C ILE A 199 -2.78 -7.54 1.51
N GLY A 200 -3.05 -6.45 0.77
CA GLY A 200 -4.08 -6.38 -0.27
C GLY A 200 -5.44 -5.83 0.19
N GLU A 201 -5.73 -5.72 1.49
CA GLU A 201 -7.03 -5.25 1.97
C GLU A 201 -7.37 -3.79 1.60
N GLY A 202 -6.36 -2.95 1.38
CA GLY A 202 -6.57 -1.58 0.92
C GLY A 202 -7.14 -1.48 -0.51
N ILE A 203 -6.88 -2.47 -1.37
CA ILE A 203 -7.29 -2.42 -2.78
C ILE A 203 -8.82 -2.41 -2.94
N PRO A 204 -9.60 -3.33 -2.29
CA PRO A 204 -11.06 -3.26 -2.34
C PRO A 204 -11.62 -2.00 -1.69
N VAL A 205 -10.99 -1.46 -0.64
CA VAL A 205 -11.38 -0.18 -0.04
C VAL A 205 -11.24 0.96 -1.05
N ALA A 206 -10.12 1.04 -1.75
CA ALA A 206 -9.88 2.02 -2.81
C ALA A 206 -10.89 1.86 -3.97
N THR A 207 -11.18 0.62 -4.36
CA THR A 207 -12.17 0.31 -5.39
C THR A 207 -13.57 0.77 -4.97
N GLY A 208 -13.94 0.57 -3.71
CA GLY A 208 -15.20 1.06 -3.13
C GLY A 208 -15.29 2.59 -3.10
N ALA A 209 -14.20 3.28 -2.76
CA ALA A 209 -14.14 4.75 -2.79
C ALA A 209 -14.32 5.29 -4.22
N ALA A 210 -13.64 4.70 -5.20
CA ALA A 210 -13.80 5.06 -6.61
C ALA A 210 -15.21 4.77 -7.13
N PHE A 211 -15.83 3.65 -6.70
CA PHE A 211 -17.23 3.36 -7.00
C PHE A 211 -18.15 4.43 -6.42
N SER A 212 -17.92 4.85 -5.19
CA SER A 212 -18.69 5.92 -4.54
C SER A 212 -18.60 7.24 -5.34
N SER A 213 -17.41 7.63 -5.79
CA SER A 213 -17.20 8.82 -6.61
C SER A 213 -17.97 8.74 -7.92
N ARG A 214 -17.90 7.61 -8.60
CA ARG A 214 -18.65 7.38 -9.84
C ARG A 214 -20.17 7.39 -9.60
N TYR A 215 -20.65 6.72 -8.57
CA TYR A 215 -22.06 6.67 -8.21
C TYR A 215 -22.63 8.08 -7.92
N ARG A 216 -21.88 8.89 -7.16
CA ARG A 216 -22.26 10.28 -6.91
C ARG A 216 -22.40 11.06 -8.21
N ARG A 217 -21.40 10.97 -9.09
CA ARG A 217 -21.40 11.69 -10.37
C ARG A 217 -22.50 11.22 -11.32
N GLU A 218 -22.68 9.90 -11.52
CA GLU A 218 -23.54 9.36 -12.58
C GLU A 218 -24.97 9.10 -12.11
N VAL A 219 -25.17 8.66 -10.88
CA VAL A 219 -26.50 8.30 -10.34
C VAL A 219 -27.10 9.46 -9.57
N LEU A 220 -26.37 10.05 -8.62
CA LEU A 220 -26.84 11.18 -7.83
C LEU A 220 -26.71 12.52 -8.58
N LYS A 221 -26.12 12.52 -9.79
CA LYS A 221 -25.95 13.70 -10.65
C LYS A 221 -25.17 14.85 -9.99
N ASP A 222 -24.26 14.51 -9.10
CA ASP A 222 -23.35 15.46 -8.47
C ASP A 222 -22.26 15.85 -9.47
N ALA A 223 -22.49 16.93 -10.21
CA ALA A 223 -21.56 17.42 -11.23
C ALA A 223 -20.22 17.92 -10.66
N SER A 224 -20.16 18.19 -9.35
CA SER A 224 -18.91 18.58 -8.67
C SER A 224 -18.00 17.39 -8.35
N CYS A 225 -18.53 16.17 -8.40
CA CYS A 225 -17.80 14.97 -8.05
C CYS A 225 -16.99 14.45 -9.24
N ASP A 226 -15.74 14.90 -9.37
CA ASP A 226 -14.75 14.39 -10.31
C ASP A 226 -13.58 13.71 -9.60
N HIS A 227 -13.82 13.22 -8.37
CA HIS A 227 -12.80 12.69 -7.48
C HIS A 227 -12.17 11.42 -8.03
N VAL A 228 -10.86 11.30 -7.88
CA VAL A 228 -10.06 10.14 -8.24
C VAL A 228 -9.56 9.47 -6.96
N THR A 229 -9.43 8.16 -6.99
CA THR A 229 -8.80 7.40 -5.92
C THR A 229 -7.46 6.84 -6.41
N VAL A 230 -6.39 7.03 -5.63
CA VAL A 230 -5.10 6.41 -5.90
C VAL A 230 -4.83 5.35 -4.83
N ALA A 231 -4.59 4.12 -5.26
CA ALA A 231 -4.30 2.99 -4.40
C ALA A 231 -2.82 2.59 -4.53
N PHE A 232 -2.04 2.75 -3.47
CA PHE A 232 -0.64 2.32 -3.40
C PHE A 232 -0.53 0.95 -2.76
N PHE A 233 0.27 0.06 -3.33
CA PHE A 233 0.55 -1.27 -2.76
C PHE A 233 1.84 -1.86 -3.35
N GLY A 234 2.45 -2.80 -2.62
CA GLY A 234 3.71 -3.42 -3.03
C GLY A 234 3.55 -4.54 -4.05
N ASP A 235 4.68 -4.95 -4.65
CA ASP A 235 4.79 -6.05 -5.62
C ASP A 235 4.25 -7.37 -5.08
N GLY A 236 4.51 -7.70 -3.81
CA GLY A 236 4.00 -8.92 -3.19
C GLY A 236 2.47 -8.99 -3.15
N THR A 237 1.79 -7.87 -3.06
CA THR A 237 0.34 -7.75 -3.07
C THR A 237 -0.28 -8.23 -4.39
N CYS A 238 0.44 -8.10 -5.49
CA CYS A 238 -0.03 -8.45 -6.83
C CYS A 238 -0.22 -9.97 -7.06
N ASN A 239 0.08 -10.78 -6.04
CA ASN A 239 -0.24 -12.22 -6.01
C ASN A 239 -1.49 -12.54 -5.19
N ASN A 240 -2.13 -11.54 -4.56
CA ASN A 240 -3.37 -11.72 -3.80
C ASN A 240 -4.58 -11.74 -4.75
N GLY A 241 -5.56 -12.63 -4.48
CA GLY A 241 -6.77 -12.74 -5.29
C GLY A 241 -7.57 -11.44 -5.40
N GLN A 242 -7.66 -10.67 -4.31
CA GLN A 242 -8.38 -9.39 -4.27
C GLN A 242 -7.82 -8.36 -5.27
N PHE A 243 -6.52 -8.39 -5.56
CA PHE A 243 -5.93 -7.55 -6.59
C PHE A 243 -6.60 -7.80 -7.95
N PHE A 244 -6.69 -9.05 -8.39
CA PHE A 244 -7.28 -9.42 -9.68
C PHE A 244 -8.80 -9.14 -9.73
N GLU A 245 -9.51 -9.40 -8.65
CA GLU A 245 -10.94 -9.09 -8.53
C GLU A 245 -11.20 -7.59 -8.69
N CYS A 246 -10.41 -6.76 -8.02
CA CYS A 246 -10.55 -5.30 -8.08
C CYS A 246 -10.16 -4.73 -9.45
N LEU A 247 -9.11 -5.26 -10.11
CA LEU A 247 -8.81 -4.88 -11.49
C LEU A 247 -9.99 -5.14 -12.41
N ASN A 248 -10.62 -6.34 -12.30
CA ASN A 248 -11.79 -6.69 -13.10
C ASN A 248 -12.97 -5.74 -12.84
N MET A 249 -13.32 -5.50 -11.58
CA MET A 249 -14.44 -4.60 -11.23
C MET A 249 -14.17 -3.16 -11.69
N ALA A 250 -12.95 -2.67 -11.47
CA ALA A 250 -12.59 -1.31 -11.84
C ALA A 250 -12.63 -1.09 -13.36
N ALA A 251 -12.14 -2.04 -14.14
CA ALA A 251 -12.20 -1.99 -15.60
C ALA A 251 -13.65 -2.09 -16.12
N LEU A 252 -14.41 -3.09 -15.62
CA LEU A 252 -15.80 -3.32 -16.01
C LEU A 252 -16.66 -2.08 -15.77
N TRP A 253 -16.48 -1.44 -14.63
CA TRP A 253 -17.26 -0.26 -14.25
C TRP A 253 -16.54 1.05 -14.57
N LYS A 254 -15.41 1.06 -15.27
CA LYS A 254 -14.61 2.26 -15.59
C LYS A 254 -14.47 3.20 -14.39
N LEU A 255 -14.07 2.65 -13.25
CA LEU A 255 -13.95 3.40 -12.02
C LEU A 255 -12.81 4.44 -12.10
N PRO A 256 -12.96 5.62 -11.47
CA PRO A 256 -11.92 6.65 -11.43
C PRO A 256 -10.84 6.28 -10.39
N ILE A 257 -10.07 5.23 -10.68
CA ILE A 257 -9.01 4.72 -9.81
C ILE A 257 -7.71 4.55 -10.58
N VAL A 258 -6.59 4.84 -9.90
CA VAL A 258 -5.24 4.51 -10.37
C VAL A 258 -4.65 3.50 -9.39
N PHE A 259 -4.25 2.35 -9.89
CA PHE A 259 -3.55 1.32 -9.12
C PHE A 259 -2.04 1.55 -9.28
N VAL A 260 -1.35 1.84 -8.19
CA VAL A 260 0.09 2.13 -8.17
C VAL A 260 0.82 1.03 -7.43
N VAL A 261 1.59 0.26 -8.18
CA VAL A 261 2.45 -0.80 -7.63
C VAL A 261 3.80 -0.19 -7.29
N GLU A 262 4.13 -0.15 -6.01
CA GLU A 262 5.47 0.19 -5.52
C GLU A 262 6.33 -1.06 -5.57
N ASN A 263 6.82 -1.40 -6.78
CA ASN A 263 7.65 -2.58 -6.98
C ASN A 263 9.07 -2.31 -6.48
N ASN A 264 9.29 -2.61 -5.20
CA ASN A 264 10.60 -2.50 -4.56
C ASN A 264 11.39 -3.81 -4.58
N LEU A 265 10.99 -4.75 -5.42
CA LEU A 265 11.62 -6.03 -5.74
C LEU A 265 11.59 -7.09 -4.61
N TRP A 266 11.12 -6.73 -3.40
CA TRP A 266 11.21 -7.60 -2.24
C TRP A 266 9.99 -7.53 -1.33
N ALA A 267 9.31 -8.65 -1.16
CA ALA A 267 8.27 -8.85 -0.15
C ALA A 267 8.86 -9.57 1.07
N ILE A 268 9.26 -8.83 2.10
CA ILE A 268 10.07 -9.30 3.23
C ILE A 268 11.36 -9.96 2.71
N GLY A 269 11.51 -11.26 2.83
CA GLY A 269 12.63 -12.05 2.34
C GLY A 269 12.39 -12.76 1.00
N MET A 270 11.26 -12.48 0.32
CA MET A 270 10.93 -13.06 -0.98
C MET A 270 11.20 -12.07 -2.10
N SER A 271 12.15 -12.40 -2.97
CA SER A 271 12.39 -11.65 -4.19
C SER A 271 11.18 -11.72 -5.12
N HIS A 272 10.81 -10.59 -5.72
CA HIS A 272 9.76 -10.50 -6.72
C HIS A 272 9.93 -11.53 -7.85
N LEU A 273 11.14 -11.69 -8.38
CA LEU A 273 11.45 -12.64 -9.47
C LEU A 273 11.18 -14.12 -9.11
N ARG A 274 11.11 -14.45 -7.83
CA ARG A 274 10.81 -15.80 -7.34
C ARG A 274 9.35 -16.00 -7.00
N ALA A 275 8.57 -14.91 -6.91
CA ALA A 275 7.20 -14.94 -6.41
C ALA A 275 6.15 -14.95 -7.52
N THR A 276 6.51 -14.63 -8.76
CA THR A 276 5.56 -14.52 -9.86
C THR A 276 6.13 -15.14 -11.15
N SER A 277 5.24 -15.68 -11.99
CA SER A 277 5.60 -16.28 -13.27
C SER A 277 5.98 -15.25 -14.33
N ASP A 278 5.33 -14.08 -14.32
CA ASP A 278 5.69 -12.91 -15.14
C ASP A 278 5.99 -11.74 -14.21
N PRO A 279 7.27 -11.32 -14.12
CA PRO A 279 7.69 -10.25 -13.22
C PRO A 279 7.23 -8.86 -13.67
N GLU A 280 6.81 -8.68 -14.92
CA GLU A 280 6.30 -7.41 -15.43
C GLU A 280 4.84 -7.24 -15.02
N ILE A 281 4.61 -6.67 -13.82
CA ILE A 281 3.27 -6.56 -13.21
C ILE A 281 2.34 -5.70 -14.08
N TRP A 282 2.87 -4.65 -14.72
CA TRP A 282 2.11 -3.75 -15.58
C TRP A 282 1.35 -4.48 -16.70
N LYS A 283 1.85 -5.62 -17.19
CA LYS A 283 1.19 -6.44 -18.20
C LYS A 283 -0.15 -7.02 -17.75
N LYS A 284 -0.40 -7.06 -16.44
CA LYS A 284 -1.67 -7.50 -15.89
C LYS A 284 -2.80 -6.50 -16.18
N GLY A 285 -2.49 -5.21 -16.34
CA GLY A 285 -3.47 -4.18 -16.74
C GLY A 285 -4.20 -4.52 -18.04
N PRO A 286 -3.50 -4.68 -19.17
CA PRO A 286 -4.09 -5.09 -20.45
C PRO A 286 -4.90 -6.38 -20.39
N ALA A 287 -4.54 -7.34 -19.54
CA ALA A 287 -5.30 -8.58 -19.36
C ALA A 287 -6.72 -8.34 -18.82
N PHE A 288 -6.93 -7.22 -18.12
CA PHE A 288 -8.24 -6.77 -17.61
C PHE A 288 -8.85 -5.61 -18.43
N GLY A 289 -8.27 -5.27 -19.58
CA GLY A 289 -8.81 -4.24 -20.47
C GLY A 289 -8.56 -2.80 -20.01
N MET A 290 -7.52 -2.57 -19.20
CA MET A 290 -7.06 -1.24 -18.81
C MET A 290 -5.59 -1.03 -19.23
N PRO A 291 -5.12 0.21 -19.41
CA PRO A 291 -3.70 0.47 -19.62
C PRO A 291 -2.86 -0.06 -18.48
N GLY A 292 -1.72 -0.67 -18.82
CA GLY A 292 -0.66 -1.00 -17.89
C GLY A 292 0.60 -0.25 -18.28
N VAL A 293 1.24 0.43 -17.34
CA VAL A 293 2.42 1.27 -17.57
C VAL A 293 3.51 0.91 -16.59
N HIS A 294 4.73 0.72 -17.07
CA HIS A 294 5.93 0.60 -16.25
C HIS A 294 6.70 1.92 -16.25
N VAL A 295 7.14 2.35 -15.09
CA VAL A 295 7.92 3.58 -14.95
C VAL A 295 9.06 3.39 -13.95
N ASP A 296 10.16 4.10 -14.17
CA ASP A 296 11.26 4.23 -13.22
C ASP A 296 10.81 5.03 -11.99
N GLY A 297 10.51 4.33 -10.91
CA GLY A 297 10.07 4.90 -9.64
C GLY A 297 11.18 5.58 -8.83
N MET A 298 12.42 5.62 -9.32
CA MET A 298 13.53 6.39 -8.75
C MET A 298 13.66 7.79 -9.39
N ASP A 299 12.81 8.14 -10.36
CA ASP A 299 12.78 9.42 -11.06
C ASP A 299 11.41 10.08 -10.90
N VAL A 300 11.34 11.10 -10.03
CA VAL A 300 10.06 11.79 -9.73
C VAL A 300 9.43 12.44 -10.95
N LEU A 301 10.23 12.92 -11.91
CA LEU A 301 9.71 13.57 -13.11
C LEU A 301 9.03 12.57 -14.04
N LYS A 302 9.61 11.38 -14.22
CA LYS A 302 9.00 10.28 -14.98
C LYS A 302 7.74 9.76 -14.30
N VAL A 303 7.79 9.58 -12.98
CA VAL A 303 6.60 9.18 -12.21
C VAL A 303 5.49 10.21 -12.38
N ARG A 304 5.81 11.50 -12.27
CA ARG A 304 4.84 12.60 -12.41
C ARG A 304 4.19 12.63 -13.80
N GLU A 305 4.96 12.43 -14.86
CA GLU A 305 4.44 12.36 -16.24
C GLU A 305 3.38 11.26 -16.39
N VAL A 306 3.71 10.04 -15.96
CA VAL A 306 2.79 8.91 -16.00
C VAL A 306 1.58 9.13 -15.09
N ALA A 307 1.81 9.67 -13.89
CA ALA A 307 0.74 9.95 -12.92
C ALA A 307 -0.25 10.98 -13.46
N GLN A 308 0.23 12.02 -14.15
CA GLN A 308 -0.61 13.07 -14.74
C GLN A 308 -1.61 12.49 -15.74
N GLU A 309 -1.17 11.64 -16.66
CA GLU A 309 -2.08 11.01 -17.61
C GLU A 309 -3.00 9.97 -16.96
N ALA A 310 -2.49 9.15 -16.04
CA ALA A 310 -3.31 8.15 -15.35
C ALA A 310 -4.45 8.81 -14.53
N ILE A 311 -4.14 9.88 -13.80
CA ILE A 311 -5.11 10.66 -13.01
C ILE A 311 -6.10 11.38 -13.94
N ALA A 312 -5.62 12.01 -15.01
CA ALA A 312 -6.46 12.72 -15.97
C ALA A 312 -7.43 11.74 -16.67
N ARG A 313 -6.94 10.57 -17.08
CA ARG A 313 -7.76 9.49 -17.66
C ARG A 313 -8.88 9.05 -16.72
N ALA A 314 -8.54 8.77 -15.45
CA ALA A 314 -9.51 8.40 -14.43
C ALA A 314 -10.57 9.50 -14.24
N ARG A 315 -10.14 10.77 -14.17
CA ARG A 315 -11.00 11.93 -14.00
C ARG A 315 -11.94 12.18 -15.17
N ARG A 316 -11.50 11.91 -16.41
CA ARG A 316 -12.35 11.96 -17.62
C ARG A 316 -13.39 10.82 -17.66
N GLY A 317 -13.30 9.83 -16.75
CA GLY A 317 -14.21 8.67 -16.71
C GLY A 317 -13.88 7.60 -17.76
N GLU A 318 -12.67 7.60 -18.29
CA GLU A 318 -12.19 6.61 -19.27
C GLU A 318 -11.82 5.27 -18.59
N GLY A 319 -11.74 5.25 -17.28
CA GLY A 319 -11.50 4.07 -16.45
C GLY A 319 -10.13 4.05 -15.78
N PRO A 320 -9.77 2.91 -15.16
CA PRO A 320 -8.56 2.76 -14.36
C PRO A 320 -7.29 2.65 -15.21
N THR A 321 -6.15 2.85 -14.53
CA THR A 321 -4.81 2.54 -15.07
C THR A 321 -4.05 1.75 -14.00
N LEU A 322 -3.28 0.74 -14.40
CA LEU A 322 -2.31 0.03 -13.57
C LEU A 322 -0.92 0.61 -13.87
N VAL A 323 -0.27 1.20 -12.86
CA VAL A 323 1.08 1.74 -12.99
C VAL A 323 2.02 0.94 -12.11
N GLU A 324 3.05 0.36 -12.68
CA GLU A 324 4.15 -0.28 -11.96
C GLU A 324 5.33 0.69 -11.88
N CYS A 325 5.62 1.15 -10.65
CA CYS A 325 6.78 1.99 -10.35
C CYS A 325 7.90 1.10 -9.81
N GLU A 326 8.95 0.87 -10.61
CA GLU A 326 10.15 0.18 -10.15
C GLU A 326 10.94 1.09 -9.24
N THR A 327 10.94 0.76 -7.95
CA THR A 327 11.57 1.57 -6.90
C THR A 327 12.42 0.68 -5.98
N TYR A 328 12.92 1.23 -4.86
CA TYR A 328 13.72 0.45 -3.93
C TYR A 328 13.67 0.98 -2.50
N ARG A 329 13.59 0.06 -1.52
CA ARG A 329 13.69 0.41 -0.11
C ARG A 329 15.16 0.50 0.33
N PHE A 330 15.61 1.66 0.84
CA PHE A 330 16.97 1.81 1.37
C PHE A 330 17.17 1.17 2.75
N ARG A 331 16.08 0.88 3.45
CA ARG A 331 16.06 0.17 4.75
C ARG A 331 15.50 -1.24 4.59
N GLY A 332 15.60 -2.06 5.63
CA GLY A 332 14.97 -3.36 5.69
C GLY A 332 13.44 -3.31 5.47
N HIS A 333 12.78 -4.45 5.52
CA HIS A 333 11.32 -4.49 5.38
C HIS A 333 10.63 -3.69 6.49
N SER A 334 11.08 -3.86 7.71
CA SER A 334 10.74 -3.04 8.88
C SER A 334 12.02 -2.72 9.65
N LEU A 335 11.95 -1.88 10.69
CA LEU A 335 13.11 -1.60 11.54
C LEU A 335 13.58 -2.82 12.36
N ALA A 336 12.76 -3.85 12.49
CA ALA A 336 13.11 -5.12 13.12
C ALA A 336 13.72 -6.13 12.14
N ASP A 337 13.71 -5.85 10.82
CA ASP A 337 14.28 -6.73 9.80
C ASP A 337 15.79 -6.50 9.69
N PRO A 338 16.65 -7.54 9.91
CA PRO A 338 18.10 -7.42 9.81
C PRO A 338 18.61 -7.22 8.36
N ASP A 339 17.73 -7.37 7.35
CA ASP A 339 18.03 -7.13 5.94
C ASP A 339 19.23 -7.91 5.38
N GLU A 340 19.34 -9.18 5.77
CA GLU A 340 20.48 -10.05 5.42
C GLU A 340 20.36 -10.67 4.01
N LEU A 341 19.16 -10.70 3.43
CA LEU A 341 18.87 -11.44 2.21
C LEU A 341 19.13 -10.65 0.92
N ARG A 342 19.19 -9.32 1.00
CA ARG A 342 19.38 -8.46 -0.16
C ARG A 342 20.86 -8.26 -0.47
N ASN A 343 21.22 -8.40 -1.77
CA ASN A 343 22.59 -8.25 -2.22
C ASN A 343 23.10 -6.82 -1.97
N PRO A 344 24.28 -6.64 -1.35
CA PRO A 344 24.91 -5.32 -1.17
C PRO A 344 25.09 -4.53 -2.47
N ASP A 345 25.44 -5.19 -3.58
CA ASP A 345 25.62 -4.54 -4.88
C ASP A 345 24.29 -4.02 -5.45
N GLU A 346 23.19 -4.73 -5.19
CA GLU A 346 21.83 -4.27 -5.53
C GLU A 346 21.49 -3.01 -4.74
N LYS A 347 21.73 -3.01 -3.43
CA LYS A 347 21.53 -1.84 -2.56
C LYS A 347 22.34 -0.64 -3.04
N ALA A 348 23.63 -0.83 -3.33
CA ALA A 348 24.52 0.23 -3.80
C ALA A 348 24.08 0.82 -5.14
N ARG A 349 23.60 -0.03 -6.08
CA ARG A 349 23.08 0.41 -7.38
C ARG A 349 21.88 1.32 -7.24
N TYR A 350 20.92 0.98 -6.36
CA TYR A 350 19.74 1.83 -6.14
C TYR A 350 20.05 3.06 -5.29
N ALA A 351 20.95 2.96 -4.31
CA ALA A 351 21.41 4.12 -3.53
C ALA A 351 22.09 5.18 -4.41
N ALA A 352 22.83 4.77 -5.45
CA ALA A 352 23.41 5.68 -6.44
C ALA A 352 22.37 6.41 -7.31
N ARG A 353 21.12 5.97 -7.27
CA ARG A 353 19.97 6.53 -8.01
C ARG A 353 18.96 7.20 -7.05
N ASP A 354 19.43 7.73 -5.92
CA ASP A 354 18.58 8.38 -4.92
C ASP A 354 17.71 9.47 -5.59
N PRO A 355 16.36 9.38 -5.47
CA PRO A 355 15.43 10.27 -6.17
C PRO A 355 15.58 11.73 -5.74
N ILE A 356 15.92 11.99 -4.48
CA ILE A 356 16.14 13.34 -3.97
C ILE A 356 17.38 13.95 -4.63
N MET A 357 18.46 13.19 -4.68
CA MET A 357 19.70 13.62 -5.29
C MET A 357 19.58 13.81 -6.82
N ALA A 358 18.77 12.96 -7.47
CA ALA A 358 18.48 13.07 -8.89
C ALA A 358 17.72 14.38 -9.21
N LEU A 359 16.66 14.71 -8.45
CA LEU A 359 15.92 15.94 -8.61
C LEU A 359 16.78 17.17 -8.25
N LYS A 360 17.56 17.12 -7.15
CA LYS A 360 18.49 18.17 -6.76
C LYS A 360 19.45 18.52 -7.90
N LYS A 361 20.08 17.48 -8.48
CA LYS A 361 20.98 17.64 -9.62
C LYS A 361 20.28 18.27 -10.83
N TYR A 362 19.11 17.77 -11.20
CA TYR A 362 18.31 18.32 -12.30
C TYR A 362 17.99 19.80 -12.09
N MET A 363 17.54 20.20 -10.89
CA MET A 363 17.20 21.58 -10.57
C MET A 363 18.39 22.53 -10.67
N LEU A 364 19.56 22.09 -10.19
CA LEU A 364 20.80 22.89 -10.27
C LEU A 364 21.30 23.02 -11.71
N GLU A 365 21.31 21.96 -12.48
CA GLU A 365 21.76 21.93 -13.88
C GLU A 365 20.87 22.77 -14.81
N ASN A 366 19.56 22.85 -14.49
CA ASN A 366 18.59 23.65 -15.25
C ASN A 366 18.34 25.04 -14.66
N ASN A 367 19.11 25.47 -13.66
CA ASN A 367 18.99 26.77 -12.99
C ASN A 367 17.57 27.03 -12.39
N LEU A 368 16.87 25.97 -11.98
CA LEU A 368 15.58 26.06 -11.30
C LEU A 368 15.73 26.40 -9.82
N ALA A 369 16.88 26.12 -9.21
CA ALA A 369 17.20 26.48 -7.84
C ALA A 369 18.71 26.67 -7.66
N THR A 370 19.09 27.34 -6.59
CA THR A 370 20.46 27.44 -6.11
C THR A 370 20.71 26.48 -4.96
N GLU A 371 21.96 26.09 -4.72
CA GLU A 371 22.34 25.24 -3.58
C GLU A 371 21.91 25.86 -2.24
N SER A 372 21.96 27.18 -2.11
CA SER A 372 21.55 27.86 -0.88
C SER A 372 20.04 27.77 -0.62
N GLU A 373 19.22 27.80 -1.66
CA GLU A 373 17.77 27.66 -1.54
C GLU A 373 17.38 26.23 -1.15
N LEU A 374 18.02 25.23 -1.76
CA LEU A 374 17.79 23.83 -1.42
C LEU A 374 18.21 23.53 0.03
N LYS A 375 19.34 24.07 0.49
CA LYS A 375 19.76 23.98 1.90
C LYS A 375 18.80 24.70 2.86
N ALA A 376 18.18 25.78 2.43
CA ALA A 376 17.17 26.46 3.24
C ALA A 376 15.91 25.60 3.41
N ILE A 377 15.50 24.83 2.37
CA ILE A 377 14.43 23.83 2.48
C ILE A 377 14.84 22.73 3.45
N GLU A 378 16.02 22.14 3.28
CA GLU A 378 16.54 21.08 4.15
C GLU A 378 16.48 21.52 5.63
N LYS A 379 16.99 22.73 5.92
CA LYS A 379 16.94 23.29 7.28
C LYS A 379 15.52 23.52 7.80
N LYS A 380 14.63 24.08 6.96
CA LYS A 380 13.21 24.26 7.32
C LYS A 380 12.56 22.93 7.70
N ILE A 381 12.90 21.86 6.97
CA ILE A 381 12.37 20.52 7.24
C ILE A 381 12.92 19.97 8.56
N ASP A 382 14.21 20.17 8.84
CA ASP A 382 14.79 19.77 10.13
C ASP A 382 14.03 20.43 11.29
N ASP A 383 13.76 21.73 11.22
CA ASP A 383 12.99 22.47 12.23
C ASP A 383 11.54 21.90 12.36
N VAL A 384 10.89 21.52 11.25
CA VAL A 384 9.55 20.89 11.26
C VAL A 384 9.57 19.52 11.93
N ILE A 385 10.61 18.73 11.71
CA ILE A 385 10.75 17.39 12.28
C ILE A 385 11.05 17.45 13.78
N GLU A 386 11.94 18.35 14.21
CA GLU A 386 12.23 18.57 15.63
C GLU A 386 10.97 19.00 16.39
N ASP A 387 10.24 19.97 15.85
CA ASP A 387 8.96 20.41 16.37
C ASP A 387 7.92 19.29 16.46
N ALA A 388 7.85 18.40 15.45
CA ALA A 388 6.94 17.27 15.48
C ALA A 388 7.29 16.25 16.59
N VAL A 389 8.57 16.03 16.87
CA VAL A 389 9.03 15.19 17.98
C VAL A 389 8.68 15.82 19.31
N GLU A 390 8.97 17.12 19.51
CA GLU A 390 8.63 17.83 20.75
C GLU A 390 7.13 17.83 21.02
N PHE A 391 6.33 18.07 19.97
CA PHE A 391 4.86 18.02 20.07
C PHE A 391 4.37 16.63 20.44
N GLY A 392 4.92 15.57 19.80
CA GLY A 392 4.58 14.18 20.13
C GLY A 392 4.94 13.82 21.56
N ASP A 393 6.12 14.20 22.03
CA ASP A 393 6.54 13.95 23.42
C ASP A 393 5.65 14.66 24.46
N ALA A 394 5.31 15.92 24.22
CA ALA A 394 4.45 16.71 25.09
C ALA A 394 2.98 16.29 25.08
N SER A 395 2.55 15.55 24.08
CA SER A 395 1.16 15.14 23.89
C SER A 395 0.71 14.07 24.90
N PRO A 396 -0.56 14.09 25.33
CA PRO A 396 -1.08 13.11 26.28
C PRO A 396 -1.27 11.74 25.67
N LEU A 397 -1.15 10.71 26.51
CA LEU A 397 -1.54 9.34 26.14
C LEU A 397 -3.07 9.20 26.12
N PRO A 398 -3.63 8.30 25.30
CA PRO A 398 -5.04 7.96 25.33
C PRO A 398 -5.45 7.49 26.74
N PRO A 399 -6.62 7.95 27.26
CA PRO A 399 -7.13 7.41 28.51
C PRO A 399 -7.51 5.95 28.33
N ARG A 400 -7.38 5.14 29.39
CA ARG A 400 -7.65 3.69 29.34
C ARG A 400 -9.07 3.37 28.85
N SER A 401 -10.04 4.26 29.09
CA SER A 401 -11.42 4.11 28.60
C SER A 401 -11.52 4.04 27.07
N GLN A 402 -10.58 4.66 26.34
CA GLN A 402 -10.58 4.65 24.87
C GLN A 402 -10.19 3.29 24.26
N LEU A 403 -9.64 2.38 25.04
CA LEU A 403 -9.20 1.07 24.54
C LEU A 403 -10.31 0.30 23.80
N LEU A 404 -11.55 0.49 24.22
CA LEU A 404 -12.72 -0.22 23.69
C LEU A 404 -13.72 0.67 22.95
N GLU A 405 -13.48 1.98 22.86
CA GLU A 405 -14.46 2.93 22.34
C GLU A 405 -14.87 2.66 20.88
N ASN A 406 -13.95 2.25 20.02
CA ASN A 406 -14.22 2.08 18.59
C ASN A 406 -14.17 0.62 18.13
N VAL A 407 -14.26 -0.33 19.07
CA VAL A 407 -14.22 -1.77 18.75
C VAL A 407 -15.60 -2.28 18.38
N PHE A 408 -16.66 -1.83 19.06
CA PHE A 408 -18.03 -2.25 18.86
C PHE A 408 -18.95 -1.05 18.69
N ALA A 409 -19.99 -1.19 17.87
CA ALA A 409 -21.02 -0.18 17.68
C ALA A 409 -21.83 0.08 18.99
N ASP A 410 -22.09 -0.97 19.75
CA ASP A 410 -22.68 -0.91 21.09
C ASP A 410 -21.80 -1.69 22.08
N PRO A 411 -20.89 -1.00 22.78
CA PRO A 411 -20.02 -1.65 23.78
C PRO A 411 -20.80 -2.33 24.91
N LYS A 412 -21.98 -1.79 25.29
CA LYS A 412 -22.79 -2.35 26.37
C LYS A 412 -23.35 -3.73 26.04
N GLY A 413 -23.70 -3.98 24.79
CA GLY A 413 -24.15 -5.28 24.30
C GLY A 413 -23.11 -6.37 24.41
N PHE A 414 -21.82 -6.01 24.57
CA PHE A 414 -20.70 -6.94 24.75
C PHE A 414 -20.19 -6.99 26.19
N GLY A 415 -20.97 -6.53 27.18
CA GLY A 415 -20.61 -6.60 28.59
C GLY A 415 -19.54 -5.61 29.04
N ILE A 416 -19.30 -4.54 28.27
CA ILE A 416 -18.34 -3.48 28.61
C ILE A 416 -19.08 -2.38 29.39
N GLY A 417 -18.67 -2.18 30.65
CA GLY A 417 -19.23 -1.12 31.49
C GLY A 417 -18.74 0.29 31.08
N PRO A 418 -19.40 1.36 31.61
CA PRO A 418 -18.98 2.74 31.36
C PRO A 418 -17.57 3.08 31.83
N ASP A 419 -17.02 2.25 32.73
CA ASP A 419 -15.67 2.35 33.28
C ASP A 419 -14.62 1.61 32.39
N GLY A 420 -15.03 1.11 31.21
CA GLY A 420 -14.19 0.37 30.29
C GLY A 420 -13.86 -1.06 30.75
N LYS A 421 -14.44 -1.53 31.85
CA LYS A 421 -14.20 -2.90 32.34
C LYS A 421 -15.15 -3.87 31.65
N TYR A 422 -14.60 -4.98 31.19
CA TYR A 422 -15.38 -6.08 30.66
C TYR A 422 -16.10 -6.79 31.82
N ARG A 423 -17.42 -6.87 31.69
CA ARG A 423 -18.29 -7.57 32.66
C ARG A 423 -19.19 -8.50 31.84
N CYS A 424 -18.74 -9.72 31.65
CA CYS A 424 -19.57 -10.75 31.05
C CYS A 424 -20.46 -11.37 32.14
N GLU A 425 -21.76 -11.40 31.92
CA GLU A 425 -22.70 -12.12 32.80
C GLU A 425 -22.67 -13.64 32.55
N ASP A 426 -22.04 -14.09 31.49
CA ASP A 426 -21.89 -15.51 31.20
C ASP A 426 -20.59 -16.06 31.82
N PRO A 427 -20.67 -16.75 32.93
CA PRO A 427 -19.49 -17.28 33.64
C PRO A 427 -18.78 -18.40 32.88
N GLY A 428 -19.30 -18.87 31.75
CA GLY A 428 -18.70 -19.94 30.96
C GLY A 428 -17.44 -19.52 30.22
N PHE A 429 -17.21 -18.22 30.01
CA PHE A 429 -16.11 -17.71 29.17
C PHE A 429 -14.93 -17.14 29.94
N THR A 430 -15.13 -16.65 31.16
CA THR A 430 -14.06 -16.07 31.96
C THR A 430 -14.25 -16.35 33.43
N GLN A 431 -13.56 -17.37 33.92
CA GLN A 431 -13.25 -17.42 35.35
C GLN A 431 -12.04 -16.49 35.60
N GLY A 432 -12.28 -15.22 35.66
CA GLY A 432 -11.27 -14.25 36.02
C GLY A 432 -11.60 -12.89 35.39
N THR A 433 -11.60 -11.88 36.20
CA THR A 433 -11.56 -10.49 35.73
C THR A 433 -10.23 -10.28 35.02
N ALA A 434 -10.24 -10.23 33.68
CA ALA A 434 -9.15 -9.62 32.98
C ALA A 434 -9.18 -8.13 33.37
N GLU A 435 -8.35 -7.72 34.29
CA GLU A 435 -7.99 -6.31 34.41
C GLU A 435 -7.12 -5.98 33.21
N VAL A 436 -7.72 -5.35 32.21
CA VAL A 436 -6.99 -4.77 31.08
C VAL A 436 -6.42 -3.43 31.51
#